data_d2de15cd9e84a8292b51d022901b4733
#
_entry.id   d2de15cd9e84a8292b51d022901b4733
#
_cell.length_a   1.000
_cell.length_b   1.000
_cell.length_c   1.000
_cell.angle_alpha   90.00
_cell.angle_beta   90.00
_cell.angle_gamma   90.00
#
_symmetry.space_group_name_H-M   'P 1'
#
loop_
_entity.id
_entity.type
_entity.pdbx_description
1 polymer ?
#
loop_
_entity_poly.entity_id
_entity_poly.type
_entity_poly.pdbx_seq_one_letter_code
_entity_poly.pdbx_strand_id
1 'polypeptide(L)'
;MTTLLVDIGNTALKASWADGITLGKTFRYQGERMIEYIISLTAEIRPELMVLSSARHFTGQQLQQLESVCDRMLVPDSTILSERYDIPSYLTPDRAASVIASRYLFKGRPCTIFDFGTTLTIDFLDAEGRFKGGCISPGCRTRFRAVNRYTKSLPLLDAPDEFDEIGNDIRSSIYSGVISGMMFEIDGYVLAHPENICVFTGGDAIYFAKRRKNSIFVVCNLVLMGLALIALEYDQKDK
;
A
#
# COMPACT_ATOMS: atom_id res chain seq x y z
N MET A 1 10.19 -15.40 -16.52
CA MET A 1 10.61 -15.61 -15.11
C MET A 1 9.39 -15.64 -14.22
N THR A 2 9.18 -16.75 -13.55
CA THR A 2 8.08 -16.90 -12.60
C THR A 2 8.43 -16.17 -11.28
N THR A 3 7.77 -15.05 -11.03
CA THR A 3 8.05 -14.21 -9.86
C THR A 3 6.88 -14.25 -8.88
N LEU A 4 7.15 -14.49 -7.60
CA LEU A 4 6.20 -14.31 -6.52
C LEU A 4 6.47 -12.99 -5.81
N LEU A 5 5.54 -12.06 -5.90
CA LEU A 5 5.59 -10.77 -5.22
C LEU A 5 4.80 -10.87 -3.92
N VAL A 6 5.40 -10.42 -2.83
CA VAL A 6 4.79 -10.46 -1.49
C VAL A 6 4.97 -9.11 -0.82
N ASP A 7 3.86 -8.52 -0.38
CA ASP A 7 3.82 -7.30 0.42
C ASP A 7 3.14 -7.58 1.76
N ILE A 8 3.88 -7.42 2.85
CA ILE A 8 3.41 -7.67 4.21
C ILE A 8 3.27 -6.35 4.94
N GLY A 9 2.04 -5.85 4.97
CA GLY A 9 1.68 -4.71 5.80
C GLY A 9 1.45 -5.08 7.27
N ASN A 10 1.11 -4.08 8.09
CA ASN A 10 0.84 -4.27 9.51
C ASN A 10 -0.38 -5.17 9.80
N THR A 11 -1.39 -5.17 8.93
CA THR A 11 -2.66 -5.87 9.16
C THR A 11 -2.89 -7.03 8.19
N ALA A 12 -2.35 -6.98 6.99
CA ALA A 12 -2.59 -7.97 5.95
C ALA A 12 -1.35 -8.19 5.09
N LEU A 13 -1.25 -9.38 4.55
CA LEU A 13 -0.36 -9.75 3.46
C LEU A 13 -1.13 -9.69 2.14
N LYS A 14 -0.49 -9.15 1.11
CA LYS A 14 -0.91 -9.28 -0.29
C LYS A 14 0.19 -9.99 -1.06
N ALA A 15 -0.18 -10.91 -1.95
CA ALA A 15 0.76 -11.58 -2.84
C ALA A 15 0.17 -11.73 -4.24
N SER A 16 1.02 -11.80 -5.24
CA SER A 16 0.64 -12.09 -6.61
C SER A 16 1.78 -12.78 -7.34
N TRP A 17 1.45 -13.75 -8.17
CA TRP A 17 2.37 -14.22 -9.20
C TRP A 17 2.48 -13.16 -10.29
N ALA A 18 3.67 -12.98 -10.85
CA ALA A 18 3.92 -12.04 -11.92
C ALA A 18 4.74 -12.66 -13.05
N ASP A 19 4.44 -12.24 -14.27
CA ASP A 19 5.26 -12.44 -15.46
C ASP A 19 5.68 -11.08 -16.01
N GLY A 20 6.95 -10.73 -15.82
CA GLY A 20 7.43 -9.36 -16.00
C GLY A 20 6.65 -8.39 -15.11
N ILE A 21 5.99 -7.39 -15.70
CA ILE A 21 5.17 -6.41 -14.97
C ILE A 21 3.68 -6.81 -14.88
N THR A 22 3.30 -7.92 -15.50
CA THR A 22 1.90 -8.37 -15.52
C THR A 22 1.60 -9.14 -14.25
N LEU A 23 0.68 -8.62 -13.45
CA LEU A 23 0.22 -9.28 -12.23
C LEU A 23 -0.88 -10.29 -12.56
N GLY A 24 -0.76 -11.48 -11.97
CA GLY A 24 -1.82 -12.48 -11.94
C GLY A 24 -2.86 -12.22 -10.86
N LYS A 25 -3.50 -13.31 -10.40
CA LYS A 25 -4.45 -13.25 -9.29
C LYS A 25 -3.78 -12.73 -8.02
N THR A 26 -4.41 -11.77 -7.36
CA THR A 26 -3.96 -11.28 -6.06
C THR A 26 -4.54 -12.13 -4.94
N PHE A 27 -3.67 -12.57 -4.04
CA PHE A 27 -4.00 -13.27 -2.82
C PHE A 27 -3.92 -12.30 -1.65
N ARG A 28 -4.83 -12.42 -0.69
CA ARG A 28 -4.84 -11.62 0.53
C ARG A 28 -5.00 -12.53 1.74
N TYR A 29 -4.17 -12.30 2.75
CA TYR A 29 -4.22 -13.05 4.00
C TYR A 29 -4.20 -12.10 5.21
N GLN A 30 -5.06 -12.39 6.19
CA GLN A 30 -5.16 -11.66 7.45
C GLN A 30 -5.11 -12.67 8.59
N GLY A 31 -3.92 -13.01 9.04
CA GLY A 31 -3.72 -13.97 10.11
C GLY A 31 -2.28 -13.91 10.63
N GLU A 32 -1.99 -14.69 11.64
CA GLU A 32 -0.68 -14.70 12.28
C GLU A 32 0.34 -15.57 11.53
N ARG A 33 -0.14 -16.56 10.76
CA ARG A 33 0.70 -17.54 10.05
C ARG A 33 1.07 -17.08 8.64
N MET A 34 1.69 -15.91 8.54
CA MET A 34 2.01 -15.30 7.23
C MET A 34 3.08 -16.09 6.48
N ILE A 35 4.09 -16.62 7.19
CA ILE A 35 5.17 -17.41 6.58
C ILE A 35 4.62 -18.70 5.99
N GLU A 36 3.82 -19.44 6.75
CA GLU A 36 3.20 -20.69 6.29
C GLU A 36 2.26 -20.43 5.11
N TYR A 37 1.58 -19.29 5.12
CA TYR A 37 0.73 -18.90 4.01
C TYR A 37 1.55 -18.62 2.74
N ILE A 38 2.67 -17.89 2.83
CA ILE A 38 3.57 -17.66 1.70
C ILE A 38 4.09 -18.98 1.15
N ILE A 39 4.56 -19.86 2.03
CA ILE A 39 5.04 -21.20 1.66
C ILE A 39 3.93 -22.00 0.95
N SER A 40 2.68 -21.90 1.40
CA SER A 40 1.57 -22.58 0.74
C SER A 40 1.31 -22.10 -0.68
N LEU A 41 1.62 -20.83 -1.00
CA LEU A 41 1.51 -20.31 -2.36
C LEU A 41 2.56 -20.87 -3.33
N THR A 42 3.65 -21.42 -2.80
CA THR A 42 4.73 -22.02 -3.60
C THR A 42 4.62 -23.56 -3.73
N ALA A 43 3.56 -24.15 -3.17
CA ALA A 43 3.42 -25.63 -3.11
C ALA A 43 3.33 -26.30 -4.49
N GLU A 44 2.70 -25.63 -5.47
CA GLU A 44 2.54 -26.16 -6.83
C GLU A 44 3.61 -25.63 -7.80
N ILE A 45 4.08 -24.40 -7.57
CA ILE A 45 5.04 -23.72 -8.45
C ILE A 45 6.12 -23.09 -7.58
N ARG A 46 7.37 -23.50 -7.78
CA ARG A 46 8.52 -22.88 -7.15
C ARG A 46 8.86 -21.58 -7.90
N PRO A 47 8.87 -20.39 -7.24
CA PRO A 47 9.23 -19.16 -7.91
C PRO A 47 10.73 -19.11 -8.22
N GLU A 48 11.08 -18.68 -9.43
CA GLU A 48 12.46 -18.36 -9.79
C GLU A 48 12.97 -17.14 -9.00
N LEU A 49 12.06 -16.19 -8.68
CA LEU A 49 12.34 -15.05 -7.82
C LEU A 49 11.17 -14.79 -6.88
N MET A 50 11.46 -14.64 -5.59
CA MET A 50 10.53 -14.10 -4.61
C MET A 50 10.95 -12.69 -4.24
N VAL A 51 10.06 -11.69 -4.38
CA VAL A 51 10.29 -10.32 -3.90
C VAL A 51 9.43 -10.08 -2.67
N LEU A 52 10.08 -9.79 -1.54
CA LEU A 52 9.45 -9.64 -0.24
C LEU A 52 9.58 -8.21 0.28
N SER A 53 8.49 -7.45 0.26
CA SER A 53 8.34 -6.19 0.97
C SER A 53 7.66 -6.43 2.32
N SER A 54 8.16 -5.82 3.39
CA SER A 54 7.56 -5.99 4.71
C SER A 54 7.70 -4.76 5.58
N ALA A 55 6.59 -4.39 6.24
CA ALA A 55 6.56 -3.45 7.35
C ALA A 55 6.91 -4.12 8.71
N ARG A 56 7.17 -5.43 8.72
CA ARG A 56 7.50 -6.22 9.92
C ARG A 56 8.92 -6.73 9.84
N HIS A 57 9.53 -6.96 11.00
CA HIS A 57 10.82 -7.64 11.10
C HIS A 57 10.64 -9.14 11.06
N PHE A 58 11.49 -9.82 10.31
CA PHE A 58 11.60 -11.28 10.28
C PHE A 58 12.81 -11.75 11.07
N THR A 59 12.68 -12.90 11.70
CA THR A 59 13.84 -13.63 12.25
C THR A 59 14.65 -14.25 11.11
N GLY A 60 15.93 -14.50 11.33
CA GLY A 60 16.78 -15.21 10.36
C GLY A 60 16.20 -16.57 9.96
N GLN A 61 15.59 -17.29 10.91
CA GLN A 61 14.94 -18.57 10.63
C GLN A 61 13.75 -18.43 9.67
N GLN A 62 12.92 -17.38 9.83
CA GLN A 62 11.80 -17.13 8.93
C GLN A 62 12.26 -16.78 7.51
N LEU A 63 13.32 -15.98 7.38
CA LEU A 63 13.92 -15.69 6.08
C LEU A 63 14.46 -16.95 5.41
N GLN A 64 15.21 -17.81 6.13
CA GLN A 64 15.69 -19.08 5.62
C GLN A 64 14.57 -20.01 5.16
N GLN A 65 13.43 -20.05 5.87
CA GLN A 65 12.25 -20.80 5.44
C GLN A 65 11.71 -20.31 4.09
N LEU A 66 11.64 -18.97 3.89
CA LEU A 66 11.19 -18.39 2.62
C LEU A 66 12.21 -18.61 1.50
N GLU A 67 13.50 -18.47 1.78
CA GLU A 67 14.59 -18.75 0.83
C GLU A 67 14.56 -20.20 0.35
N SER A 68 14.21 -21.15 1.22
CA SER A 68 14.18 -22.57 0.87
C SER A 68 13.10 -22.93 -0.18
N VAL A 69 12.09 -22.09 -0.38
CA VAL A 69 10.96 -22.35 -1.29
C VAL A 69 11.00 -21.52 -2.59
N CYS A 70 12.11 -20.83 -2.85
CA CYS A 70 12.34 -20.09 -4.11
C CYS A 70 13.77 -20.34 -4.59
N ASP A 71 14.10 -19.96 -5.82
CA ASP A 71 15.47 -20.07 -6.34
C ASP A 71 16.31 -18.86 -5.91
N ARG A 72 15.69 -17.68 -5.91
CA ARG A 72 16.30 -16.42 -5.44
C ARG A 72 15.28 -15.64 -4.63
N MET A 73 15.74 -14.91 -3.61
CA MET A 73 14.90 -14.01 -2.82
C MET A 73 15.49 -12.59 -2.85
N LEU A 74 14.64 -11.62 -3.13
CA LEU A 74 14.95 -10.19 -3.06
C LEU A 74 14.11 -9.56 -1.96
N VAL A 75 14.78 -9.00 -0.96
CA VAL A 75 14.15 -8.15 0.06
C VAL A 75 14.60 -6.71 -0.23
N PRO A 76 13.77 -5.88 -0.88
CA PRO A 76 14.12 -4.50 -1.18
C PRO A 76 14.41 -3.73 0.11
N ASP A 77 15.62 -3.22 0.21
CA ASP A 77 16.06 -2.41 1.34
C ASP A 77 15.99 -0.93 0.96
N SER A 78 15.64 -0.08 1.93
CA SER A 78 15.46 1.35 1.69
C SER A 78 16.71 2.05 1.16
N THR A 79 17.91 1.58 1.54
CA THR A 79 19.18 2.15 1.07
C THR A 79 19.38 1.83 -0.42
N ILE A 80 19.21 0.55 -0.79
CA ILE A 80 19.31 0.10 -2.19
C ILE A 80 18.27 0.80 -3.07
N LEU A 81 17.02 0.92 -2.58
CA LEU A 81 15.97 1.62 -3.30
C LEU A 81 16.26 3.11 -3.45
N SER A 82 16.84 3.74 -2.42
CA SER A 82 17.22 5.15 -2.44
C SER A 82 18.28 5.42 -3.50
N GLU A 83 19.35 4.65 -3.52
CA GLU A 83 20.47 4.82 -4.47
C GLU A 83 20.03 4.54 -5.91
N ARG A 84 19.17 3.53 -6.10
CA ARG A 84 18.79 3.06 -7.44
C ARG A 84 17.70 3.88 -8.10
N TYR A 85 16.74 4.38 -7.30
CA TYR A 85 15.55 5.04 -7.81
C TYR A 85 15.46 6.52 -7.46
N ASP A 86 16.49 7.10 -6.86
CA ASP A 86 16.47 8.50 -6.37
C ASP A 86 15.22 8.77 -5.52
N ILE A 87 15.07 7.95 -4.48
CA ILE A 87 13.98 8.00 -3.50
C ILE A 87 14.61 8.18 -2.11
N PRO A 88 14.06 9.04 -1.23
CA PRO A 88 14.62 9.21 0.12
C PRO A 88 14.67 7.89 0.90
N SER A 89 15.80 7.62 1.57
CA SER A 89 16.02 6.36 2.30
C SER A 89 15.11 6.16 3.52
N TYR A 90 14.37 7.18 3.94
CA TYR A 90 13.37 7.07 5.01
C TYR A 90 12.03 6.48 4.51
N LEU A 91 11.81 6.36 3.20
CA LEU A 91 10.62 5.69 2.68
C LEU A 91 10.70 4.19 2.97
N THR A 92 9.60 3.67 3.50
CA THR A 92 9.42 2.22 3.64
C THR A 92 9.33 1.56 2.26
N PRO A 93 9.73 0.28 2.11
CA PRO A 93 9.75 -0.39 0.81
C PRO A 93 8.41 -0.40 0.06
N ASP A 94 7.28 -0.49 0.78
CA ASP A 94 5.93 -0.40 0.23
C ASP A 94 5.64 0.98 -0.38
N ARG A 95 5.98 2.08 0.33
CA ARG A 95 5.84 3.44 -0.21
C ARG A 95 6.78 3.68 -1.40
N ALA A 96 8.02 3.22 -1.30
CA ALA A 96 8.98 3.29 -2.42
C ALA A 96 8.45 2.54 -3.66
N ALA A 97 7.89 1.34 -3.48
CA ALA A 97 7.26 0.58 -4.55
C ALA A 97 6.07 1.33 -5.17
N SER A 98 5.20 1.95 -4.35
CA SER A 98 4.08 2.78 -4.84
C SER A 98 4.57 3.98 -5.66
N VAL A 99 5.66 4.63 -5.24
CA VAL A 99 6.31 5.73 -5.97
C VAL A 99 6.85 5.24 -7.33
N ILE A 100 7.57 4.11 -7.35
CA ILE A 100 8.13 3.51 -8.58
C ILE A 100 7.01 3.15 -9.56
N ALA A 101 5.93 2.51 -9.07
CA ALA A 101 4.77 2.18 -9.90
C ALA A 101 4.09 3.44 -10.48
N SER A 102 3.94 4.48 -9.67
CA SER A 102 3.30 5.73 -10.11
C SER A 102 4.13 6.47 -11.16
N ARG A 103 5.46 6.50 -11.02
CA ARG A 103 6.39 7.00 -12.05
C ARG A 103 6.21 6.29 -13.39
N TYR A 104 6.03 4.97 -13.34
CA TYR A 104 5.82 4.15 -14.53
C TYR A 104 4.46 4.42 -15.18
N LEU A 105 3.37 4.43 -14.38
CA LEU A 105 2.01 4.55 -14.87
C LEU A 105 1.67 5.96 -15.38
N PHE A 106 2.20 6.99 -14.73
CA PHE A 106 1.83 8.39 -14.96
C PHE A 106 3.02 9.22 -15.41
N LYS A 107 3.87 8.64 -16.23
CA LYS A 107 5.08 9.28 -16.74
C LYS A 107 4.80 10.68 -17.31
N GLY A 108 5.58 11.67 -16.89
CA GLY A 108 5.46 13.07 -17.32
C GLY A 108 4.32 13.84 -16.66
N ARG A 109 3.70 13.30 -15.60
CA ARG A 109 2.60 13.96 -14.90
C ARG A 109 2.80 13.96 -13.39
N PRO A 110 2.54 15.08 -12.71
CA PRO A 110 2.62 15.10 -11.24
C PRO A 110 1.50 14.25 -10.63
N CYS A 111 1.79 13.61 -9.49
CA CYS A 111 0.85 12.70 -8.83
C CYS A 111 0.76 12.96 -7.33
N THR A 112 -0.42 12.76 -6.77
CA THR A 112 -0.65 12.60 -5.34
C THR A 112 -1.17 11.19 -5.10
N ILE A 113 -0.39 10.38 -4.39
CA ILE A 113 -0.69 8.97 -4.10
C ILE A 113 -1.27 8.89 -2.70
N PHE A 114 -2.48 8.37 -2.58
CA PHE A 114 -3.14 8.10 -1.30
C PHE A 114 -3.19 6.59 -1.09
N ASP A 115 -2.49 6.07 -0.08
CA ASP A 115 -2.56 4.66 0.31
C ASP A 115 -3.41 4.51 1.59
N PHE A 116 -4.55 3.86 1.42
CA PHE A 116 -5.56 3.65 2.46
C PHE A 116 -5.35 2.32 3.17
N GLY A 117 -4.46 2.32 4.16
CA GLY A 117 -4.11 1.17 4.99
C GLY A 117 -4.41 1.40 6.48
N THR A 118 -3.58 0.81 7.34
CA THR A 118 -3.58 1.07 8.79
C THR A 118 -3.30 2.54 9.08
N THR A 119 -2.42 3.13 8.29
CA THR A 119 -2.23 4.57 8.13
C THR A 119 -2.77 5.00 6.78
N LEU A 120 -3.16 6.26 6.65
CA LEU A 120 -3.28 6.94 5.37
C LEU A 120 -1.93 7.58 5.09
N THR A 121 -1.23 7.11 4.06
CA THR A 121 -0.04 7.81 3.57
C THR A 121 -0.40 8.61 2.32
N ILE A 122 0.20 9.78 2.18
CA ILE A 122 -0.03 10.69 1.05
C ILE A 122 1.34 11.09 0.54
N ASP A 123 1.67 10.69 -0.69
CA ASP A 123 2.97 10.90 -1.31
C ASP A 123 2.85 11.75 -2.57
N PHE A 124 3.78 12.70 -2.74
CA PHE A 124 3.75 13.67 -3.83
C PHE A 124 4.90 13.46 -4.79
N LEU A 125 4.58 13.40 -6.09
CA LEU A 125 5.55 13.36 -7.19
C LEU A 125 5.37 14.57 -8.10
N ASP A 126 6.47 15.17 -8.55
CA ASP A 126 6.43 16.17 -9.62
C ASP A 126 6.30 15.53 -11.01
N ALA A 127 6.22 16.34 -12.07
CA ALA A 127 6.07 15.87 -13.44
C ALA A 127 7.28 15.05 -13.94
N GLU A 128 8.47 15.27 -13.38
CA GLU A 128 9.67 14.50 -13.65
C GLU A 128 9.71 13.18 -12.86
N GLY A 129 8.70 12.92 -12.03
CA GLY A 129 8.60 11.75 -11.16
C GLY A 129 9.46 11.82 -9.91
N ARG A 130 10.03 12.99 -9.55
CA ARG A 130 10.81 13.15 -8.32
C ARG A 130 9.89 13.19 -7.12
N PHE A 131 10.26 12.48 -6.06
CA PHE A 131 9.54 12.51 -4.80
C PHE A 131 9.69 13.87 -4.12
N LYS A 132 8.58 14.52 -3.79
CA LYS A 132 8.53 15.86 -3.18
C LYS A 132 8.26 15.87 -1.69
N GLY A 133 7.98 14.71 -1.13
CA GLY A 133 7.61 14.56 0.27
C GLY A 133 6.29 13.82 0.43
N GLY A 134 5.86 13.63 1.66
CA GLY A 134 4.60 12.98 1.95
C GLY A 134 4.15 13.21 3.38
N CYS A 135 2.91 12.77 3.66
CA CYS A 135 2.26 12.87 4.95
C CYS A 135 1.81 11.49 5.41
N ILE A 136 1.72 11.30 6.72
CA ILE A 136 1.21 10.08 7.33
C ILE A 136 0.20 10.48 8.40
N SER A 137 -1.01 9.93 8.28
CA SER A 137 -2.06 10.09 9.28
C SER A 137 -2.74 8.76 9.60
N PRO A 138 -3.58 8.67 10.64
CA PRO A 138 -4.27 7.42 10.92
C PRO A 138 -5.25 7.05 9.81
N GLY A 139 -5.24 5.77 9.38
CA GLY A 139 -6.25 5.24 8.46
C GLY A 139 -7.63 5.11 9.10
N CYS A 140 -8.65 4.81 8.30
CA CYS A 140 -10.05 4.81 8.71
C CYS A 140 -10.31 3.95 9.95
N ARG A 141 -9.94 2.68 9.90
CA ARG A 141 -10.10 1.75 11.03
C ARG A 141 -9.31 2.17 12.26
N THR A 142 -8.14 2.77 12.07
CA THR A 142 -7.30 3.28 13.16
C THR A 142 -7.98 4.45 13.86
N ARG A 143 -8.65 5.35 13.14
CA ARG A 143 -9.42 6.46 13.71
C ARG A 143 -10.59 5.95 14.55
N PHE A 144 -11.38 4.99 14.06
CA PHE A 144 -12.46 4.36 14.83
C PHE A 144 -11.93 3.71 16.12
N ARG A 145 -10.82 2.96 16.03
CA ARG A 145 -10.18 2.36 17.20
C ARG A 145 -9.66 3.40 18.19
N ALA A 146 -9.09 4.50 17.71
CA ALA A 146 -8.61 5.58 18.56
C ALA A 146 -9.76 6.24 19.33
N VAL A 147 -10.87 6.55 18.67
CA VAL A 147 -12.07 7.10 19.33
C VAL A 147 -12.53 6.18 20.47
N ASN A 148 -12.68 4.88 20.23
CA ASN A 148 -13.06 3.92 21.28
C ASN A 148 -12.00 3.79 22.38
N ARG A 149 -10.71 3.66 22.02
CA ARG A 149 -9.64 3.40 22.98
C ARG A 149 -9.42 4.54 23.98
N TYR A 150 -9.49 5.78 23.50
CA TYR A 150 -9.20 6.97 24.32
C TYR A 150 -10.44 7.58 24.98
N THR A 151 -11.62 6.99 24.78
CA THR A 151 -12.87 7.44 25.42
C THR A 151 -13.57 6.25 26.08
N LYS A 152 -13.91 6.36 27.37
CA LYS A 152 -14.47 5.24 28.13
C LYS A 152 -15.88 4.81 27.70
N SER A 153 -16.65 5.69 27.07
CA SER A 153 -18.08 5.50 26.78
C SER A 153 -18.42 5.34 25.30
N LEU A 154 -17.46 5.58 24.39
CA LEU A 154 -17.74 5.51 22.96
C LEU A 154 -17.52 4.09 22.41
N PRO A 155 -18.47 3.56 21.61
CA PRO A 155 -18.38 2.19 21.09
C PRO A 155 -17.27 2.06 20.05
N LEU A 156 -16.72 0.83 19.90
CA LEU A 156 -15.92 0.46 18.75
C LEU A 156 -16.84 0.26 17.55
N LEU A 157 -16.56 0.99 16.47
CA LEU A 157 -17.33 0.94 15.25
C LEU A 157 -16.41 0.64 14.07
N ASP A 158 -16.99 0.09 13.00
CA ASP A 158 -16.37 -0.05 11.68
C ASP A 158 -17.07 0.89 10.69
N ALA A 159 -16.41 1.21 9.57
CA ALA A 159 -16.96 2.10 8.56
C ALA A 159 -18.26 1.53 7.96
N PRO A 160 -19.39 2.27 7.99
CA PRO A 160 -20.65 1.85 7.39
C PRO A 160 -20.62 2.10 5.87
N ASP A 161 -21.50 1.43 5.12
CA ASP A 161 -21.68 1.69 3.70
C ASP A 161 -22.26 3.09 3.44
N GLU A 162 -23.18 3.52 4.30
CA GLU A 162 -23.83 4.83 4.24
C GLU A 162 -23.81 5.49 5.62
N PHE A 163 -23.74 6.81 5.65
CA PHE A 163 -23.79 7.61 6.87
C PHE A 163 -24.26 9.04 6.55
N ASP A 164 -24.83 9.70 7.54
CA ASP A 164 -25.24 11.10 7.43
C ASP A 164 -24.04 12.03 7.59
N GLU A 165 -24.01 13.13 6.83
CA GLU A 165 -22.93 14.14 6.90
C GLU A 165 -22.81 14.74 8.31
N ILE A 166 -23.94 14.89 9.01
CA ILE A 166 -24.01 15.36 10.40
C ILE A 166 -24.75 14.32 11.24
N GLY A 167 -24.06 13.77 12.24
CA GLY A 167 -24.65 12.79 13.13
C GLY A 167 -25.62 13.41 14.13
N ASN A 168 -26.67 12.66 14.51
CA ASN A 168 -27.70 13.05 15.47
C ASN A 168 -27.75 12.13 16.70
N ASP A 169 -26.90 11.12 16.78
CA ASP A 169 -26.63 10.26 17.92
C ASP A 169 -25.13 9.96 18.04
N ILE A 170 -24.73 9.22 19.08
CA ILE A 170 -23.31 8.89 19.32
C ILE A 170 -22.70 8.12 18.13
N ARG A 171 -23.41 7.12 17.59
CA ARG A 171 -22.87 6.28 16.50
C ARG A 171 -22.73 7.07 15.21
N SER A 172 -23.78 7.77 14.79
CA SER A 172 -23.78 8.58 13.57
C SER A 172 -22.79 9.75 13.68
N SER A 173 -22.62 10.34 14.85
CA SER A 173 -21.60 11.38 15.09
C SER A 173 -20.17 10.84 14.96
N ILE A 174 -19.89 9.60 15.39
CA ILE A 174 -18.58 8.97 15.21
C ILE A 174 -18.36 8.64 13.72
N TYR A 175 -19.37 8.11 13.02
CA TYR A 175 -19.28 7.84 11.58
C TYR A 175 -18.97 9.11 10.79
N SER A 176 -19.78 10.15 11.01
CA SER A 176 -19.60 11.46 10.37
C SER A 176 -18.20 12.02 10.68
N GLY A 177 -17.83 12.12 11.94
CA GLY A 177 -16.56 12.71 12.35
C GLY A 177 -15.34 11.99 11.78
N VAL A 178 -15.34 10.65 11.75
CA VAL A 178 -14.23 9.87 11.21
C VAL A 178 -14.18 9.93 9.70
N ILE A 179 -15.30 9.66 9.02
CA ILE A 179 -15.29 9.51 7.56
C ILE A 179 -15.24 10.87 6.88
N SER A 180 -16.08 11.85 7.29
CA SER A 180 -16.03 13.20 6.73
C SER A 180 -14.70 13.89 7.06
N GLY A 181 -14.13 13.65 8.25
CA GLY A 181 -12.81 14.15 8.59
C GLY A 181 -11.72 13.65 7.66
N MET A 182 -11.75 12.36 7.27
CA MET A 182 -10.83 11.83 6.25
C MET A 182 -11.11 12.41 4.86
N MET A 183 -12.39 12.58 4.48
CA MET A 183 -12.75 13.21 3.20
C MET A 183 -12.21 14.64 3.13
N PHE A 184 -12.35 15.44 4.20
CA PHE A 184 -11.80 16.80 4.25
C PHE A 184 -10.28 16.83 4.16
N GLU A 185 -9.60 15.87 4.80
CA GLU A 185 -8.13 15.73 4.67
C GLU A 185 -7.73 15.44 3.23
N ILE A 186 -8.39 14.49 2.57
CA ILE A 186 -8.14 14.14 1.16
C ILE A 186 -8.42 15.34 0.27
N ASP A 187 -9.59 15.99 0.45
CA ASP A 187 -10.00 17.14 -0.35
C ASP A 187 -9.07 18.34 -0.19
N GLY A 188 -8.57 18.55 1.03
CA GLY A 188 -7.57 19.58 1.30
C GLY A 188 -6.30 19.40 0.48
N TYR A 189 -5.76 18.18 0.41
CA TYR A 189 -4.57 17.90 -0.40
C TYR A 189 -4.84 17.98 -1.91
N VAL A 190 -6.00 17.51 -2.36
CA VAL A 190 -6.39 17.62 -3.79
C VAL A 190 -6.58 19.07 -4.21
N LEU A 191 -7.17 19.90 -3.37
CA LEU A 191 -7.34 21.33 -3.64
C LEU A 191 -6.00 22.08 -3.62
N ALA A 192 -5.07 21.69 -2.76
CA ALA A 192 -3.73 22.27 -2.70
C ALA A 192 -2.84 21.89 -3.90
N HIS A 193 -3.16 20.79 -4.60
CA HIS A 193 -2.40 20.27 -5.75
C HIS A 193 -3.34 19.91 -6.90
N PRO A 194 -4.07 20.89 -7.48
CA PRO A 194 -5.14 20.63 -8.46
C PRO A 194 -4.62 20.07 -9.79
N GLU A 195 -3.34 20.26 -10.12
CA GLU A 195 -2.67 19.73 -11.30
C GLU A 195 -2.27 18.27 -11.19
N ASN A 196 -2.24 17.72 -9.96
CA ASN A 196 -1.77 16.38 -9.72
C ASN A 196 -2.84 15.34 -10.09
N ILE A 197 -2.38 14.24 -10.70
CA ILE A 197 -3.19 13.03 -10.80
C ILE A 197 -3.41 12.48 -9.40
N CYS A 198 -4.67 12.25 -9.01
CA CYS A 198 -5.00 11.58 -7.77
C CYS A 198 -4.98 10.07 -7.97
N VAL A 199 -4.10 9.37 -7.25
CA VAL A 199 -3.96 7.92 -7.28
C VAL A 199 -4.37 7.36 -5.94
N PHE A 200 -5.39 6.50 -5.92
CA PHE A 200 -5.87 5.82 -4.72
C PHE A 200 -5.45 4.35 -4.74
N THR A 201 -4.84 3.89 -3.67
CA THR A 201 -4.44 2.50 -3.45
C THR A 201 -4.74 2.08 -2.01
N GLY A 202 -4.50 0.82 -1.67
CA GLY A 202 -4.77 0.29 -0.34
C GLY A 202 -6.15 -0.35 -0.19
N GLY A 203 -6.44 -0.79 1.05
CA GLY A 203 -7.64 -1.60 1.34
C GLY A 203 -8.95 -0.83 1.24
N ASP A 204 -8.94 0.44 1.66
CA ASP A 204 -10.13 1.29 1.71
C ASP A 204 -10.22 2.26 0.51
N ALA A 205 -9.33 2.13 -0.50
CA ALA A 205 -9.28 3.02 -1.67
C ALA A 205 -10.62 3.13 -2.40
N ILE A 206 -11.28 2.00 -2.67
CA ILE A 206 -12.57 1.96 -3.37
C ILE A 206 -13.66 2.61 -2.52
N TYR A 207 -13.63 2.42 -1.19
CA TYR A 207 -14.59 3.01 -0.27
C TYR A 207 -14.58 4.54 -0.34
N PHE A 208 -13.39 5.15 -0.32
CA PHE A 208 -13.23 6.60 -0.43
C PHE A 208 -13.41 7.12 -1.85
N ALA A 209 -12.99 6.37 -2.87
CA ALA A 209 -13.17 6.76 -4.27
C ALA A 209 -14.66 6.91 -4.66
N LYS A 210 -15.52 6.00 -4.20
CA LYS A 210 -16.97 6.06 -4.47
C LYS A 210 -17.66 7.31 -3.89
N ARG A 211 -17.04 7.97 -2.92
CA ARG A 211 -17.57 9.16 -2.23
C ARG A 211 -17.09 10.48 -2.83
N ARG A 212 -16.32 10.40 -3.91
CA ARG A 212 -15.78 11.59 -4.59
C ARG A 212 -16.36 11.74 -5.98
N LYS A 213 -16.53 13.00 -6.40
CA LYS A 213 -17.00 13.37 -7.75
C LYS A 213 -15.86 13.63 -8.73
N ASN A 214 -14.63 13.81 -8.24
CA ASN A 214 -13.46 14.15 -9.06
C ASN A 214 -12.86 12.90 -9.69
N SER A 215 -12.15 13.07 -10.80
CA SER A 215 -11.43 11.99 -11.47
C SER A 215 -10.30 11.46 -10.58
N ILE A 216 -10.35 10.15 -10.28
CA ILE A 216 -9.38 9.44 -9.45
C ILE A 216 -8.98 8.16 -10.18
N PHE A 217 -7.70 7.83 -10.15
CA PHE A 217 -7.21 6.53 -10.58
C PHE A 217 -7.14 5.60 -9.38
N VAL A 218 -7.94 4.55 -9.35
CA VAL A 218 -7.88 3.53 -8.29
C VAL A 218 -7.01 2.39 -8.79
N VAL A 219 -5.85 2.22 -8.17
CA VAL A 219 -4.86 1.17 -8.50
C VAL A 219 -4.67 0.30 -7.26
N CYS A 220 -5.52 -0.72 -7.10
CA CYS A 220 -5.58 -1.54 -5.87
C CYS A 220 -4.29 -2.29 -5.52
N ASN A 221 -3.45 -2.58 -6.52
CA ASN A 221 -2.22 -3.36 -6.38
C ASN A 221 -0.96 -2.55 -6.68
N LEU A 222 -0.97 -1.25 -6.40
CA LEU A 222 0.11 -0.32 -6.74
C LEU A 222 1.46 -0.77 -6.17
N VAL A 223 1.50 -1.21 -4.90
CA VAL A 223 2.71 -1.75 -4.26
C VAL A 223 3.22 -2.97 -5.04
N LEU A 224 2.36 -3.96 -5.34
CA LEU A 224 2.77 -5.15 -6.08
C LEU A 224 3.27 -4.82 -7.50
N MET A 225 2.68 -3.81 -8.15
CA MET A 225 3.19 -3.33 -9.45
C MET A 225 4.60 -2.73 -9.31
N GLY A 226 4.85 -1.97 -8.26
CA GLY A 226 6.18 -1.45 -7.96
C GLY A 226 7.20 -2.57 -7.69
N LEU A 227 6.81 -3.59 -6.93
CA LEU A 227 7.66 -4.75 -6.68
C LEU A 227 7.94 -5.53 -7.97
N ALA A 228 6.98 -5.62 -8.92
CA ALA A 228 7.20 -6.23 -10.21
C ALA A 228 8.25 -5.47 -11.05
N LEU A 229 8.19 -4.13 -11.04
CA LEU A 229 9.19 -3.29 -11.70
C LEU A 229 10.58 -3.46 -11.08
N ILE A 230 10.67 -3.51 -9.76
CA ILE A 230 11.93 -3.78 -9.04
C ILE A 230 12.49 -5.16 -9.41
N ALA A 231 11.62 -6.19 -9.46
CA ALA A 231 12.01 -7.55 -9.85
C ALA A 231 12.58 -7.61 -11.28
N LEU A 232 11.91 -6.94 -12.21
CA LEU A 232 12.32 -6.92 -13.61
C LEU A 232 13.72 -6.30 -13.80
N GLU A 233 13.98 -5.19 -13.13
CA GLU A 233 15.30 -4.54 -13.19
C GLU A 233 16.39 -5.34 -12.46
N TYR A 234 16.01 -6.06 -11.40
CA TYR A 234 16.95 -6.95 -10.69
C TYR A 234 17.42 -8.08 -11.63
N ASP A 235 16.51 -8.74 -12.33
CA ASP A 235 16.82 -9.84 -13.25
C ASP A 235 17.66 -9.42 -14.47
N GLN A 236 17.52 -8.16 -14.94
CA GLN A 236 18.29 -7.65 -16.07
C GLN A 236 19.77 -7.38 -15.75
N LYS A 237 20.12 -7.17 -14.47
CA LYS A 237 21.51 -6.91 -14.07
C LYS A 237 22.30 -8.17 -13.76
N ASP A 238 21.63 -9.29 -13.52
CA ASP A 238 22.26 -10.58 -13.27
C ASP A 238 22.53 -11.38 -14.57
N LYS A 239 22.15 -10.82 -15.71
CA LYS A 239 22.45 -11.32 -17.08
C LYS A 239 23.54 -10.49 -17.74
#